data_78986709cbab62d61a88539448b34254
#
_entry.id   78986709cbab62d61a88539448b34254
#
_cell.length_a   1.000
_cell.length_b   1.000
_cell.length_c   1.000
_cell.angle_alpha   90.00
_cell.angle_beta   90.00
_cell.angle_gamma   90.00
#
_symmetry.space_group_name_H-M   'P 1'
#
loop_
_entity.id
_entity.type
_entity.pdbx_description
1 polymer ?
#
loop_
_entity_poly.entity_id
_entity_poly.type
_entity_poly.pdbx_seq_one_letter_code
_entity_poly.pdbx_strand_id
1 'polypeptide(L)'
;LLVLLSVFIMVFSGLSFAESFDIAVLLPGSVEFFSVERRGMDAAAEEFGVNLIYSDAEWDAGKQLSQVENFIAKGVDLVLLCAADNMALRVAVTRCNEANIPLITFTNTVGTDPKGIYPGVISHIGRSDIEAGVIQGEIAEELLGEGPADIVLIEGNPGTAPQRMREEGFLSVAEKYPQWNIVEKRPINGWTKEGTLAFMEAFLQSERNVDLIACQWWSGAIAASMALKEKGIDDVYVLGLEYAAELIPYIESGDVYATTYYSVVDEGYMSVKTAYDYLIGKEVPKFVENEQVVVTKDNVHEFEPEM
;
A
#
# COMPACT_ATOMS: atom_id res chain seq x y z
N LEU A 1 -75.70 21.41 -25.06
CA LEU A 1 -74.30 21.59 -25.51
C LEU A 1 -73.38 21.30 -24.36
N LEU A 2 -72.89 20.05 -24.24
CA LEU A 2 -71.90 19.64 -23.20
C LEU A 2 -70.49 19.94 -23.72
N VAL A 3 -69.75 20.77 -23.01
CA VAL A 3 -68.34 21.02 -23.27
C VAL A 3 -67.53 20.06 -22.34
N LEU A 4 -66.89 19.05 -22.92
CA LEU A 4 -65.92 18.16 -22.23
C LEU A 4 -64.57 18.90 -22.11
N LEU A 5 -64.18 19.25 -20.87
CA LEU A 5 -62.92 19.85 -20.57
C LEU A 5 -61.96 18.71 -20.33
N SER A 6 -61.07 18.39 -21.28
CA SER A 6 -59.99 17.40 -21.14
C SER A 6 -58.84 18.03 -20.36
N VAL A 7 -58.64 17.60 -19.10
CA VAL A 7 -57.47 17.95 -18.30
C VAL A 7 -56.30 17.03 -18.71
N PHE A 8 -55.32 17.61 -19.39
CA PHE A 8 -54.08 16.94 -19.77
C PHE A 8 -53.09 17.03 -18.59
N ILE A 9 -53.00 15.97 -17.79
CA ILE A 9 -51.98 15.87 -16.71
C ILE A 9 -50.66 15.55 -17.38
N MET A 10 -49.79 16.56 -17.54
CA MET A 10 -48.37 16.32 -17.86
C MET A 10 -47.69 15.74 -16.63
N VAL A 11 -47.42 14.46 -16.66
CA VAL A 11 -46.48 13.81 -15.72
C VAL A 11 -45.08 14.25 -16.13
N PHE A 12 -44.53 15.26 -15.46
CA PHE A 12 -43.10 15.56 -15.52
C PHE A 12 -42.41 14.45 -14.77
N SER A 13 -41.87 13.46 -15.49
CA SER A 13 -40.85 12.55 -14.98
C SER A 13 -39.61 13.41 -14.79
N GLY A 14 -39.42 13.95 -13.59
CA GLY A 14 -38.18 14.58 -13.20
C GLY A 14 -37.11 13.51 -13.29
N LEU A 15 -36.19 13.61 -14.26
CA LEU A 15 -34.89 12.98 -14.17
C LEU A 15 -34.19 13.61 -12.95
N SER A 16 -34.33 12.96 -11.79
CA SER A 16 -33.44 13.22 -10.66
C SER A 16 -32.07 12.79 -11.14
N PHE A 17 -31.21 13.72 -11.53
CA PHE A 17 -29.78 13.49 -11.55
C PHE A 17 -29.47 13.22 -10.10
N ALA A 18 -29.16 11.96 -9.75
CA ALA A 18 -28.53 11.67 -8.48
C ALA A 18 -27.25 12.52 -8.43
N GLU A 19 -27.14 13.41 -7.44
CA GLU A 19 -25.89 14.12 -7.20
C GLU A 19 -24.79 13.06 -7.06
N SER A 20 -23.74 13.18 -7.87
CA SER A 20 -22.58 12.33 -7.78
C SER A 20 -21.84 12.66 -6.49
N PHE A 21 -21.45 11.66 -5.71
CA PHE A 21 -20.64 11.88 -4.52
C PHE A 21 -19.25 12.37 -4.90
N ASP A 22 -18.75 13.38 -4.19
CA ASP A 22 -17.38 13.89 -4.27
C ASP A 22 -16.51 13.20 -3.22
N ILE A 23 -15.59 12.35 -3.67
CA ILE A 23 -14.66 11.60 -2.80
C ILE A 23 -13.25 12.17 -2.97
N ALA A 24 -12.67 12.71 -1.89
CA ALA A 24 -11.28 13.15 -1.89
C ALA A 24 -10.36 11.95 -1.71
N VAL A 25 -9.40 11.77 -2.61
CA VAL A 25 -8.37 10.71 -2.56
C VAL A 25 -7.01 11.33 -2.28
N LEU A 26 -6.46 11.06 -1.10
CA LEU A 26 -5.20 11.64 -0.65
C LEU A 26 -4.10 10.58 -0.69
N LEU A 27 -3.22 10.71 -1.69
CA LEU A 27 -2.05 9.88 -1.88
C LEU A 27 -0.86 10.42 -1.06
N PRO A 28 0.00 9.55 -0.51
CA PRO A 28 1.15 9.98 0.28
C PRO A 28 2.28 10.53 -0.58
N GLY A 29 2.43 10.03 -1.80
CA GLY A 29 3.48 10.40 -2.75
C GLY A 29 3.28 9.73 -4.10
N SER A 30 4.14 10.05 -5.06
CA SER A 30 4.09 9.52 -6.42
C SER A 30 5.09 8.39 -6.61
N VAL A 31 4.58 7.16 -6.72
CA VAL A 31 5.30 5.96 -7.13
C VAL A 31 4.41 5.16 -8.09
N GLU A 32 5.00 4.23 -8.85
CA GLU A 32 4.27 3.40 -9.82
C GLU A 32 3.09 2.67 -9.18
N PHE A 33 3.26 2.14 -7.98
CA PHE A 33 2.22 1.49 -7.18
C PHE A 33 0.90 2.30 -7.17
N PHE A 34 0.94 3.57 -6.82
CA PHE A 34 -0.26 4.42 -6.77
C PHE A 34 -0.84 4.73 -8.15
N SER A 35 -0.03 4.70 -9.21
CA SER A 35 -0.54 4.83 -10.58
C SER A 35 -1.35 3.61 -11.00
N VAL A 36 -0.94 2.43 -10.55
CA VAL A 36 -1.65 1.16 -10.77
C VAL A 36 -2.94 1.11 -9.94
N GLU A 37 -2.85 1.44 -8.66
CA GLU A 37 -3.99 1.46 -7.74
C GLU A 37 -5.10 2.42 -8.22
N ARG A 38 -4.72 3.60 -8.76
CA ARG A 38 -5.66 4.54 -9.38
C ARG A 38 -6.44 3.96 -10.54
N ARG A 39 -5.89 3.01 -11.32
CA ARG A 39 -6.65 2.36 -12.39
C ARG A 39 -7.89 1.64 -11.83
N GLY A 40 -7.73 0.93 -10.72
CA GLY A 40 -8.84 0.30 -10.02
C GLY A 40 -9.83 1.30 -9.43
N MET A 41 -9.31 2.37 -8.81
CA MET A 41 -10.14 3.46 -8.28
C MET A 41 -10.97 4.13 -9.37
N ASP A 42 -10.36 4.48 -10.51
CA ASP A 42 -11.01 5.17 -11.61
C ASP A 42 -12.08 4.26 -12.27
N ALA A 43 -11.81 2.94 -12.37
CA ALA A 43 -12.79 1.96 -12.87
C ALA A 43 -14.01 1.87 -11.93
N ALA A 44 -13.81 1.81 -10.62
CA ALA A 44 -14.90 1.82 -9.66
C ALA A 44 -15.67 3.14 -9.66
N ALA A 45 -14.97 4.27 -9.83
CA ALA A 45 -15.62 5.57 -9.92
C ALA A 45 -16.54 5.69 -11.14
N GLU A 46 -16.12 5.16 -12.28
CA GLU A 46 -16.96 5.08 -13.49
C GLU A 46 -18.17 4.17 -13.25
N GLU A 47 -17.97 2.99 -12.65
CA GLU A 47 -19.06 2.02 -12.39
C GLU A 47 -20.11 2.58 -11.43
N PHE A 48 -19.69 3.23 -10.33
CA PHE A 48 -20.60 3.72 -9.29
C PHE A 48 -21.06 5.17 -9.51
N GLY A 49 -20.53 5.86 -10.51
CA GLY A 49 -20.89 7.25 -10.82
C GLY A 49 -20.47 8.24 -9.75
N VAL A 50 -19.29 8.04 -9.12
CA VAL A 50 -18.72 8.94 -8.13
C VAL A 50 -17.61 9.80 -8.75
N ASN A 51 -17.34 10.97 -8.17
CA ASN A 51 -16.27 11.86 -8.60
C ASN A 51 -15.07 11.74 -7.66
N LEU A 52 -13.90 11.38 -8.19
CA LEU A 52 -12.66 11.30 -7.42
C LEU A 52 -11.82 12.56 -7.59
N ILE A 53 -11.42 13.15 -6.47
CA ILE A 53 -10.57 14.35 -6.44
C ILE A 53 -9.25 14.00 -5.78
N TYR A 54 -8.22 13.79 -6.60
CA TYR A 54 -6.90 13.36 -6.15
C TYR A 54 -6.03 14.50 -5.63
N SER A 55 -5.20 14.19 -4.63
CA SER A 55 -4.09 15.03 -4.19
C SER A 55 -2.87 14.19 -3.85
N ASP A 56 -1.68 14.77 -3.95
CA ASP A 56 -0.40 14.13 -3.65
C ASP A 56 0.34 14.95 -2.59
N ALA A 57 0.75 14.27 -1.52
CA ALA A 57 1.43 14.90 -0.40
C ALA A 57 2.95 14.99 -0.56
N GLU A 58 3.54 14.37 -1.60
CA GLU A 58 5.00 14.33 -1.81
C GLU A 58 5.77 13.80 -0.58
N TRP A 59 5.19 12.82 0.10
CA TRP A 59 5.68 12.21 1.35
C TRP A 59 5.75 13.17 2.56
N ASP A 60 5.05 14.32 2.50
CA ASP A 60 4.97 15.30 3.58
C ASP A 60 3.62 15.17 4.31
N ALA A 61 3.66 14.69 5.56
CA ALA A 61 2.46 14.54 6.39
C ALA A 61 1.80 15.89 6.75
N GLY A 62 2.57 16.97 6.85
CA GLY A 62 2.02 18.32 7.10
C GLY A 62 1.27 18.85 5.88
N LYS A 63 1.82 18.64 4.68
CA LYS A 63 1.15 18.93 3.42
C LYS A 63 -0.13 18.11 3.29
N GLN A 64 -0.08 16.81 3.61
CA GLN A 64 -1.25 15.94 3.55
C GLN A 64 -2.35 16.38 4.50
N LEU A 65 -2.01 16.77 5.74
CA LEU A 65 -2.98 17.30 6.68
C LEU A 65 -3.65 18.58 6.16
N SER A 66 -2.87 19.49 5.56
CA SER A 66 -3.42 20.72 4.96
C SER A 66 -4.36 20.40 3.77
N GLN A 67 -4.06 19.35 3.01
CA GLN A 67 -4.95 18.87 1.94
C GLN A 67 -6.28 18.34 2.51
N VAL A 68 -6.24 17.56 3.60
CA VAL A 68 -7.44 17.10 4.31
C VAL A 68 -8.30 18.29 4.74
N GLU A 69 -7.71 19.28 5.40
CA GLU A 69 -8.42 20.50 5.86
C GLU A 69 -9.04 21.28 4.68
N ASN A 70 -8.36 21.35 3.54
CA ASN A 70 -8.88 21.96 2.33
C ASN A 70 -10.08 21.18 1.77
N PHE A 71 -10.07 19.85 1.78
CA PHE A 71 -11.21 19.05 1.32
C PHE A 71 -12.39 19.12 2.28
N ILE A 72 -12.13 19.19 3.59
CA ILE A 72 -13.17 19.47 4.58
C ILE A 72 -13.85 20.81 4.29
N ALA A 73 -13.07 21.86 4.02
CA ALA A 73 -13.60 23.18 3.71
C ALA A 73 -14.39 23.22 2.38
N LYS A 74 -14.08 22.34 1.43
CA LYS A 74 -14.84 22.16 0.18
C LYS A 74 -16.15 21.39 0.36
N GLY A 75 -16.30 20.66 1.47
CA GLY A 75 -17.49 19.88 1.76
C GLY A 75 -17.59 18.60 0.94
N VAL A 76 -16.47 17.87 0.75
CA VAL A 76 -16.51 16.55 0.11
C VAL A 76 -17.33 15.56 0.93
N ASP A 77 -17.90 14.55 0.28
CA ASP A 77 -18.78 13.57 0.92
C ASP A 77 -18.00 12.52 1.74
N LEU A 78 -16.75 12.23 1.33
CA LEU A 78 -15.88 11.27 2.00
C LEU A 78 -14.40 11.53 1.69
N VAL A 79 -13.53 11.18 2.63
CA VAL A 79 -12.08 11.20 2.48
C VAL A 79 -11.55 9.76 2.41
N LEU A 80 -10.88 9.40 1.31
CA LEU A 80 -10.00 8.24 1.19
C LEU A 80 -8.57 8.70 1.49
N LEU A 81 -7.95 8.16 2.53
CA LEU A 81 -6.63 8.56 3.01
C LEU A 81 -5.65 7.38 2.97
N CYS A 82 -4.60 7.49 2.16
CA CYS A 82 -3.38 6.69 2.29
C CYS A 82 -2.35 7.54 3.05
N ALA A 83 -2.07 7.20 4.31
CA ALA A 83 -1.31 8.08 5.19
C ALA A 83 0.19 8.14 4.83
N ALA A 84 0.74 9.34 4.66
CA ALA A 84 2.17 9.57 4.46
C ALA A 84 3.00 9.29 5.73
N ASP A 85 2.39 9.47 6.90
CA ASP A 85 2.91 9.06 8.21
C ASP A 85 1.74 8.57 9.07
N ASN A 86 1.80 7.31 9.52
CA ASN A 86 0.70 6.66 10.23
C ASN A 86 0.41 7.27 11.61
N MET A 87 1.40 7.89 12.24
CA MET A 87 1.24 8.51 13.56
C MET A 87 0.84 9.98 13.48
N ALA A 88 1.44 10.73 12.54
CA ALA A 88 1.14 12.15 12.35
C ALA A 88 -0.29 12.36 11.82
N LEU A 89 -0.75 11.52 10.90
CA LEU A 89 -2.06 11.66 10.25
C LEU A 89 -3.26 11.24 11.13
N ARG A 90 -3.05 10.79 12.37
CA ARG A 90 -4.15 10.61 13.33
C ARG A 90 -4.96 11.90 13.54
N VAL A 91 -4.32 13.04 13.39
CA VAL A 91 -4.99 14.36 13.46
C VAL A 91 -5.99 14.54 12.33
N ALA A 92 -5.69 14.01 11.12
CA ALA A 92 -6.62 14.06 9.98
C ALA A 92 -7.95 13.35 10.30
N VAL A 93 -7.90 12.20 10.98
CA VAL A 93 -9.11 11.48 11.42
C VAL A 93 -9.92 12.35 12.38
N THR A 94 -9.26 13.01 13.35
CA THR A 94 -9.95 13.91 14.28
C THR A 94 -10.63 15.06 13.53
N ARG A 95 -9.94 15.70 12.58
CA ARG A 95 -10.49 16.81 11.78
C ARG A 95 -11.71 16.39 10.94
N CYS A 96 -11.64 15.26 10.28
CA CYS A 96 -12.76 14.73 9.51
C CYS A 96 -13.97 14.43 10.41
N ASN A 97 -13.76 13.80 11.58
CA ASN A 97 -14.83 13.51 12.53
C ASN A 97 -15.47 14.77 13.10
N GLU A 98 -14.68 15.79 13.47
CA GLU A 98 -15.19 17.09 13.92
C GLU A 98 -16.05 17.77 12.87
N ALA A 99 -15.75 17.58 11.58
CA ALA A 99 -16.48 18.10 10.45
C ALA A 99 -17.67 17.23 10.02
N ASN A 100 -17.86 16.04 10.62
CA ASN A 100 -18.81 15.01 10.21
C ASN A 100 -18.57 14.53 8.77
N ILE A 101 -17.32 14.51 8.29
CA ILE A 101 -16.93 13.92 7.01
C ILE A 101 -16.34 12.53 7.30
N PRO A 102 -16.94 11.45 6.74
CA PRO A 102 -16.43 10.11 6.92
C PRO A 102 -15.03 9.95 6.32
N LEU A 103 -14.18 9.18 7.00
CA LEU A 103 -12.83 8.88 6.55
C LEU A 103 -12.63 7.36 6.49
N ILE A 104 -12.14 6.90 5.36
CA ILE A 104 -11.69 5.54 5.11
C ILE A 104 -10.20 5.59 4.80
N THR A 105 -9.42 4.66 5.34
CA THR A 105 -8.01 4.52 4.99
C THR A 105 -7.82 3.38 3.98
N PHE A 106 -6.82 3.52 3.13
CA PHE A 106 -6.43 2.48 2.19
C PHE A 106 -4.91 2.37 2.11
N THR A 107 -4.39 1.21 1.75
CA THR A 107 -2.95 0.88 1.65
C THR A 107 -2.19 1.18 2.94
N ASN A 108 -1.99 2.46 3.28
CA ASN A 108 -1.32 2.88 4.51
C ASN A 108 -2.34 3.21 5.61
N THR A 109 -2.21 2.57 6.76
CA THR A 109 -3.07 2.80 7.93
C THR A 109 -2.74 4.11 8.66
N VAL A 110 -3.64 4.54 9.55
CA VAL A 110 -3.34 5.49 10.63
C VAL A 110 -3.28 4.75 11.96
N GLY A 111 -2.38 5.18 12.86
CA GLY A 111 -2.15 4.49 14.13
C GLY A 111 -1.29 3.24 13.96
N THR A 112 -1.38 2.31 14.90
CA THR A 112 -0.50 1.13 15.00
C THR A 112 -1.21 -0.20 14.83
N ASP A 113 -2.53 -0.20 14.66
CA ASP A 113 -3.28 -1.44 14.45
C ASP A 113 -3.00 -1.99 13.04
N PRO A 114 -2.58 -3.26 12.88
CA PRO A 114 -2.20 -3.83 11.60
C PRO A 114 -3.35 -4.01 10.61
N LYS A 115 -4.60 -3.99 11.10
CA LYS A 115 -5.80 -3.99 10.28
C LYS A 115 -6.39 -2.60 10.08
N GLY A 116 -5.63 -1.56 10.44
CA GLY A 116 -6.05 -0.16 10.31
C GLY A 116 -7.25 0.22 11.18
N ILE A 117 -7.57 -0.57 12.22
CA ILE A 117 -8.67 -0.26 13.13
C ILE A 117 -8.27 0.90 14.02
N TYR A 118 -8.85 2.07 13.75
CA TYR A 118 -8.58 3.28 14.51
C TYR A 118 -9.89 4.01 14.84
N PRO A 119 -10.05 4.54 16.07
CA PRO A 119 -11.27 5.28 16.46
C PRO A 119 -11.55 6.44 15.50
N GLY A 120 -12.73 6.41 14.86
CA GLY A 120 -13.15 7.42 13.90
C GLY A 120 -12.84 7.08 12.43
N VAL A 121 -12.06 6.04 12.14
CA VAL A 121 -11.94 5.46 10.80
C VAL A 121 -13.11 4.52 10.55
N ILE A 122 -13.77 4.66 9.42
CA ILE A 122 -14.93 3.84 9.03
C ILE A 122 -14.48 2.42 8.69
N SER A 123 -13.51 2.32 7.77
CA SER A 123 -12.95 1.08 7.25
C SER A 123 -11.49 1.30 6.86
N HIS A 124 -10.71 0.23 6.79
CA HIS A 124 -9.42 0.19 6.13
C HIS A 124 -9.45 -0.86 5.01
N ILE A 125 -8.91 -0.52 3.86
CA ILE A 125 -8.78 -1.42 2.71
C ILE A 125 -7.29 -1.60 2.44
N GLY A 126 -6.84 -2.85 2.40
CA GLY A 126 -5.44 -3.17 2.14
C GLY A 126 -5.06 -4.55 2.62
N ARG A 127 -3.78 -4.76 2.72
CA ARG A 127 -3.15 -5.99 3.23
C ARG A 127 -2.61 -5.79 4.64
N SER A 128 -2.28 -6.87 5.30
CA SER A 128 -1.55 -6.83 6.57
C SER A 128 -0.05 -6.65 6.31
N ASP A 129 0.48 -5.46 6.55
CA ASP A 129 1.92 -5.19 6.41
C ASP A 129 2.77 -5.93 7.48
N ILE A 130 2.22 -6.19 8.67
CA ILE A 130 2.88 -7.07 9.65
C ILE A 130 3.02 -8.48 9.08
N GLU A 131 1.97 -9.01 8.47
CA GLU A 131 2.00 -10.34 7.86
C GLU A 131 2.99 -10.41 6.71
N ALA A 132 3.10 -9.35 5.87
CA ALA A 132 4.11 -9.27 4.83
C ALA A 132 5.54 -9.41 5.41
N GLY A 133 5.82 -8.75 6.53
CA GLY A 133 7.09 -8.89 7.24
C GLY A 133 7.28 -10.29 7.83
N VAL A 134 6.24 -10.89 8.41
CA VAL A 134 6.27 -12.27 8.91
C VAL A 134 6.58 -13.25 7.78
N ILE A 135 5.90 -13.12 6.64
CA ILE A 135 6.17 -13.94 5.44
C ILE A 135 7.64 -13.87 5.03
N GLN A 136 8.23 -12.68 4.97
CA GLN A 136 9.66 -12.55 4.67
C GLN A 136 10.54 -13.20 5.74
N GLY A 137 10.18 -13.09 7.02
CA GLY A 137 10.88 -13.72 8.13
C GLY A 137 10.80 -15.25 8.05
N GLU A 138 9.65 -15.81 7.72
CA GLU A 138 9.45 -17.25 7.56
C GLU A 138 10.22 -17.82 6.37
N ILE A 139 10.26 -17.09 5.25
CA ILE A 139 11.14 -17.47 4.12
C ILE A 139 12.62 -17.41 4.53
N ALA A 140 13.02 -16.40 5.30
CA ALA A 140 14.39 -16.33 5.83
C ALA A 140 14.70 -17.51 6.75
N GLU A 141 13.73 -17.95 7.58
CA GLU A 141 13.86 -19.15 8.43
C GLU A 141 14.10 -20.42 7.60
N GLU A 142 13.36 -20.60 6.51
CA GLU A 142 13.54 -21.73 5.59
C GLU A 142 14.93 -21.73 4.93
N LEU A 143 15.47 -20.55 4.60
CA LEU A 143 16.74 -20.40 3.89
C LEU A 143 17.96 -20.48 4.81
N LEU A 144 17.91 -19.83 5.96
CA LEU A 144 19.05 -19.67 6.87
C LEU A 144 19.08 -20.73 7.97
N GLY A 145 17.93 -21.28 8.36
CA GLY A 145 17.79 -22.23 9.44
C GLY A 145 18.28 -21.68 10.79
N GLU A 146 18.75 -22.58 11.67
CA GLU A 146 19.18 -22.23 13.03
C GLU A 146 20.66 -21.73 13.10
N GLY A 147 21.36 -21.61 11.96
CA GLY A 147 22.75 -21.17 11.91
C GLY A 147 22.94 -19.67 12.15
N PRO A 148 24.17 -19.21 12.40
CA PRO A 148 24.47 -17.79 12.42
C PRO A 148 24.27 -17.18 11.01
N ALA A 149 23.66 -16.00 10.95
CA ALA A 149 23.46 -15.28 9.71
C ALA A 149 23.48 -13.77 9.92
N ASP A 150 24.07 -13.06 8.97
CA ASP A 150 24.09 -11.60 8.89
C ASP A 150 23.00 -11.12 7.91
N ILE A 151 22.06 -10.30 8.38
CA ILE A 151 20.88 -9.88 7.64
C ILE A 151 20.86 -8.36 7.48
N VAL A 152 20.54 -7.89 6.27
CA VAL A 152 20.26 -6.48 5.96
C VAL A 152 18.77 -6.29 5.69
N LEU A 153 18.15 -5.35 6.39
CA LEU A 153 16.79 -4.92 6.11
C LEU A 153 16.82 -3.60 5.33
N ILE A 154 16.32 -3.62 4.10
CA ILE A 154 16.13 -2.41 3.28
C ILE A 154 14.67 -2.02 3.37
N GLU A 155 14.45 -0.92 4.09
CA GLU A 155 13.13 -0.46 4.48
C GLU A 155 12.62 0.63 3.56
N GLY A 156 11.30 0.78 3.49
CA GLY A 156 10.65 1.81 2.69
C GLY A 156 10.75 3.21 3.27
N ASN A 157 9.85 4.09 2.80
CA ASN A 157 9.85 5.49 3.21
C ASN A 157 9.57 5.63 4.71
N PRO A 158 10.47 6.32 5.45
CA PRO A 158 10.34 6.47 6.91
C PRO A 158 9.00 7.09 7.32
N GLY A 159 8.38 6.54 8.36
CA GLY A 159 7.14 7.05 8.93
C GLY A 159 5.88 6.44 8.34
N THR A 160 5.95 5.75 7.21
CA THR A 160 4.80 5.02 6.66
C THR A 160 4.47 3.78 7.49
N ALA A 161 3.20 3.35 7.47
CA ALA A 161 2.79 2.11 8.13
C ALA A 161 3.53 0.89 7.57
N PRO A 162 3.64 0.70 6.23
CA PRO A 162 4.37 -0.43 5.67
C PRO A 162 5.81 -0.52 6.15
N GLN A 163 6.54 0.61 6.18
CA GLN A 163 7.93 0.61 6.63
C GLN A 163 8.07 0.03 8.04
N ARG A 164 7.22 0.47 8.98
CA ARG A 164 7.28 0.08 10.39
C ARG A 164 6.76 -1.34 10.63
N MET A 165 5.63 -1.68 10.01
CA MET A 165 4.95 -2.95 10.26
C MET A 165 5.65 -4.11 9.59
N ARG A 166 6.19 -3.93 8.37
CA ARG A 166 7.00 -4.95 7.69
C ARG A 166 8.29 -5.25 8.47
N GLU A 167 8.95 -4.22 9.02
CA GLU A 167 10.08 -4.39 9.94
C GLU A 167 9.68 -5.18 11.18
N GLU A 168 8.60 -4.77 11.88
CA GLU A 168 8.10 -5.43 13.08
C GLU A 168 7.77 -6.90 12.81
N GLY A 169 7.10 -7.19 11.69
CA GLY A 169 6.76 -8.56 11.28
C GLY A 169 8.01 -9.42 11.06
N PHE A 170 9.00 -8.94 10.30
CA PHE A 170 10.26 -9.64 10.08
C PHE A 170 11.00 -9.91 11.40
N LEU A 171 11.15 -8.89 12.23
CA LEU A 171 11.85 -9.00 13.51
C LEU A 171 11.17 -9.97 14.48
N SER A 172 9.82 -10.09 14.44
CA SER A 172 9.09 -11.06 15.27
C SER A 172 9.45 -12.52 14.98
N VAL A 173 9.88 -12.80 13.75
CA VAL A 173 10.42 -14.11 13.36
C VAL A 173 11.89 -14.20 13.74
N ALA A 174 12.67 -13.17 13.39
CA ALA A 174 14.13 -13.15 13.66
C ALA A 174 14.46 -13.28 15.16
N GLU A 175 13.64 -12.77 16.07
CA GLU A 175 13.79 -12.90 17.52
C GLU A 175 13.81 -14.36 18.02
N LYS A 176 13.29 -15.31 17.25
CA LYS A 176 13.35 -16.75 17.55
C LYS A 176 14.76 -17.33 17.34
N TYR A 177 15.60 -16.61 16.59
CA TYR A 177 16.96 -17.02 16.16
C TYR A 177 18.02 -16.07 16.72
N PRO A 178 18.48 -16.24 17.98
CA PRO A 178 19.39 -15.30 18.63
C PRO A 178 20.78 -15.24 17.98
N GLN A 179 21.11 -16.17 17.08
CA GLN A 179 22.32 -16.18 16.26
C GLN A 179 22.18 -15.39 14.94
N TRP A 180 20.98 -14.95 14.57
CA TRP A 180 20.80 -14.02 13.45
C TRP A 180 21.15 -12.61 13.90
N ASN A 181 21.94 -11.93 13.09
CA ASN A 181 22.40 -10.58 13.35
C ASN A 181 21.85 -9.62 12.29
N ILE A 182 21.01 -8.67 12.70
CA ILE A 182 20.56 -7.59 11.79
C ILE A 182 21.70 -6.56 11.72
N VAL A 183 22.59 -6.72 10.74
CA VAL A 183 23.81 -5.90 10.59
C VAL A 183 23.52 -4.48 10.12
N GLU A 184 22.40 -4.27 9.43
CA GLU A 184 21.96 -2.95 8.96
C GLU A 184 20.45 -2.90 8.79
N LYS A 185 19.86 -1.78 9.15
CA LYS A 185 18.48 -1.39 8.77
C LYS A 185 18.55 -0.07 8.03
N ARG A 186 18.09 -0.06 6.79
CA ARG A 186 18.25 1.09 5.91
C ARG A 186 16.92 1.55 5.33
N PRO A 187 16.31 2.59 5.88
CA PRO A 187 15.15 3.23 5.25
C PRO A 187 15.59 4.01 4.00
N ILE A 188 14.79 3.89 2.94
CA ILE A 188 14.99 4.56 1.65
C ILE A 188 13.84 5.55 1.41
N ASN A 189 14.16 6.83 1.39
CA ASN A 189 13.18 7.87 1.12
C ASN A 189 12.54 7.68 -0.25
N GLY A 190 11.21 7.74 -0.30
CA GLY A 190 10.43 7.67 -1.54
C GLY A 190 10.41 6.28 -2.22
N TRP A 191 10.85 5.21 -1.54
CA TRP A 191 10.85 3.83 -2.09
C TRP A 191 11.63 3.71 -3.41
N THR A 192 12.75 4.42 -3.55
CA THR A 192 13.46 4.53 -4.82
C THR A 192 14.46 3.40 -5.05
N LYS A 193 14.48 2.87 -6.31
CA LYS A 193 15.46 1.88 -6.78
C LYS A 193 16.89 2.44 -6.69
N GLU A 194 17.06 3.71 -7.07
CA GLU A 194 18.34 4.44 -7.05
C GLU A 194 18.89 4.58 -5.62
N GLY A 195 18.02 4.88 -4.66
CA GLY A 195 18.42 4.98 -3.25
C GLY A 195 18.92 3.65 -2.69
N THR A 196 18.25 2.54 -3.06
CA THR A 196 18.70 1.20 -2.71
C THR A 196 20.04 0.86 -3.37
N LEU A 197 20.20 1.13 -4.67
CA LEU A 197 21.43 0.86 -5.39
C LEU A 197 22.62 1.60 -4.75
N ALA A 198 22.47 2.90 -4.51
CA ALA A 198 23.52 3.71 -3.87
C ALA A 198 23.88 3.22 -2.46
N PHE A 199 22.87 2.78 -1.68
CA PHE A 199 23.13 2.17 -0.38
C PHE A 199 23.90 0.85 -0.52
N MET A 200 23.48 -0.05 -1.40
CA MET A 200 24.10 -1.35 -1.58
C MET A 200 25.53 -1.24 -2.08
N GLU A 201 25.82 -0.35 -3.03
CA GLU A 201 27.17 -0.04 -3.49
C GLU A 201 28.09 0.35 -2.32
N ALA A 202 27.62 1.26 -1.44
CA ALA A 202 28.37 1.70 -0.27
C ALA A 202 28.51 0.59 0.77
N PHE A 203 27.44 -0.20 1.01
CA PHE A 203 27.46 -1.32 1.95
C PHE A 203 28.47 -2.38 1.52
N LEU A 204 28.46 -2.79 0.26
CA LEU A 204 29.38 -3.82 -0.27
C LEU A 204 30.84 -3.35 -0.33
N GLN A 205 31.11 -2.04 -0.35
CA GLN A 205 32.47 -1.51 -0.20
C GLN A 205 33.01 -1.62 1.22
N SER A 206 32.15 -1.78 2.24
CA SER A 206 32.56 -1.91 3.65
C SER A 206 33.07 -3.29 4.03
N GLU A 207 33.07 -4.26 3.10
CA GLU A 207 33.50 -5.65 3.28
C GLU A 207 32.80 -6.38 4.46
N ARG A 208 31.61 -5.90 4.87
CA ARG A 208 30.76 -6.58 5.85
C ARG A 208 30.07 -7.79 5.21
N ASN A 209 30.00 -8.88 5.96
CA ASN A 209 29.28 -10.05 5.53
C ASN A 209 27.77 -9.76 5.49
N VAL A 210 27.09 -10.46 4.61
CA VAL A 210 25.64 -10.53 4.54
C VAL A 210 25.26 -11.87 3.92
N ASP A 211 24.27 -12.54 4.52
CA ASP A 211 23.73 -13.81 4.05
C ASP A 211 22.36 -13.65 3.43
N LEU A 212 21.61 -12.62 3.89
CA LEU A 212 20.29 -12.32 3.39
C LEU A 212 19.99 -10.82 3.39
N ILE A 213 19.34 -10.35 2.32
CA ILE A 213 18.83 -8.99 2.16
C ILE A 213 17.31 -9.07 2.02
N ALA A 214 16.57 -8.51 2.97
CA ALA A 214 15.12 -8.39 2.90
C ALA A 214 14.73 -6.95 2.51
N CYS A 215 14.15 -6.79 1.31
CA CYS A 215 13.67 -5.52 0.79
C CYS A 215 12.16 -5.41 0.95
N GLN A 216 11.69 -4.29 1.46
CA GLN A 216 10.26 -4.07 1.70
C GLN A 216 9.44 -3.76 0.42
N TRP A 217 10.04 -3.78 -0.77
CA TRP A 217 9.36 -3.60 -2.06
C TRP A 217 10.17 -4.20 -3.22
N TRP A 218 9.50 -4.45 -4.33
CA TRP A 218 10.03 -5.16 -5.50
C TRP A 218 11.24 -4.49 -6.15
N SER A 219 11.20 -3.16 -6.40
CA SER A 219 12.31 -2.49 -7.12
C SER A 219 13.54 -2.31 -6.23
N GLY A 220 13.37 -2.31 -4.90
CA GLY A 220 14.48 -2.41 -3.95
C GLY A 220 15.18 -3.75 -4.04
N ALA A 221 14.42 -4.85 -4.13
CA ALA A 221 14.99 -6.19 -4.30
C ALA A 221 15.79 -6.30 -5.60
N ILE A 222 15.27 -5.76 -6.71
CA ILE A 222 16.01 -5.70 -7.98
C ILE A 222 17.32 -4.93 -7.80
N ALA A 223 17.31 -3.74 -7.18
CA ALA A 223 18.50 -2.94 -6.99
C ALA A 223 19.55 -3.65 -6.11
N ALA A 224 19.11 -4.33 -5.04
CA ALA A 224 20.01 -5.12 -4.19
C ALA A 224 20.67 -6.26 -4.99
N SER A 225 19.89 -7.02 -5.75
CA SER A 225 20.40 -8.11 -6.58
C SER A 225 21.36 -7.61 -7.67
N MET A 226 21.06 -6.47 -8.30
CA MET A 226 21.96 -5.86 -9.29
C MET A 226 23.32 -5.50 -8.69
N ALA A 227 23.35 -4.92 -7.48
CA ALA A 227 24.58 -4.54 -6.81
C ALA A 227 25.42 -5.78 -6.43
N LEU A 228 24.80 -6.87 -5.96
CA LEU A 228 25.46 -8.14 -5.67
C LEU A 228 26.08 -8.73 -6.95
N LYS A 229 25.30 -8.77 -8.02
CA LYS A 229 25.74 -9.32 -9.32
C LYS A 229 26.91 -8.55 -9.93
N GLU A 230 26.92 -7.21 -9.81
CA GLU A 230 28.04 -6.37 -10.26
C GLU A 230 29.35 -6.72 -9.52
N LYS A 231 29.25 -7.13 -8.25
CA LYS A 231 30.38 -7.57 -7.43
C LYS A 231 30.73 -9.05 -7.60
N GLY A 232 29.95 -9.82 -8.35
CA GLY A 232 30.14 -11.25 -8.52
C GLY A 232 29.84 -12.05 -7.24
N ILE A 233 28.91 -11.54 -6.41
CA ILE A 233 28.42 -12.19 -5.20
C ILE A 233 27.14 -12.94 -5.56
N ASP A 234 27.11 -14.26 -5.36
CA ASP A 234 26.04 -15.17 -5.76
C ASP A 234 25.53 -16.08 -4.63
N ASP A 235 26.05 -15.90 -3.43
CA ASP A 235 25.75 -16.68 -2.23
C ASP A 235 24.89 -15.90 -1.19
N VAL A 236 24.29 -14.78 -1.59
CA VAL A 236 23.41 -13.95 -0.75
C VAL A 236 21.97 -14.05 -1.22
N TYR A 237 21.06 -14.40 -0.32
CA TYR A 237 19.65 -14.42 -0.61
C TYR A 237 19.04 -13.01 -0.65
N VAL A 238 18.21 -12.72 -1.65
CA VAL A 238 17.45 -11.48 -1.74
C VAL A 238 15.96 -11.78 -1.70
N LEU A 239 15.23 -11.14 -0.79
CA LEU A 239 13.78 -11.21 -0.67
C LEU A 239 13.18 -9.86 -1.04
N GLY A 240 12.05 -9.89 -1.78
CA GLY A 240 11.24 -8.73 -2.09
C GLY A 240 9.88 -8.79 -1.42
N LEU A 241 9.10 -7.74 -1.59
CA LEU A 241 7.65 -7.70 -1.42
C LEU A 241 7.06 -7.01 -2.65
N GLU A 242 5.79 -7.32 -2.94
CA GLU A 242 5.08 -6.84 -4.12
C GLU A 242 5.58 -7.49 -5.43
N TYR A 243 4.77 -7.44 -6.48
CA TYR A 243 5.05 -8.14 -7.72
C TYR A 243 4.92 -7.22 -8.92
N ALA A 244 5.96 -7.19 -9.74
CA ALA A 244 6.03 -6.36 -10.94
C ALA A 244 6.62 -7.15 -12.12
N ALA A 245 6.28 -6.76 -13.34
CA ALA A 245 6.81 -7.40 -14.55
C ALA A 245 8.34 -7.38 -14.60
N GLU A 246 8.97 -6.27 -14.16
CA GLU A 246 10.43 -6.13 -14.11
C GLU A 246 11.09 -7.14 -13.16
N LEU A 247 10.38 -7.62 -12.12
CA LEU A 247 10.91 -8.56 -11.13
C LEU A 247 10.97 -10.00 -11.64
N ILE A 248 10.14 -10.39 -12.60
CA ILE A 248 10.01 -11.76 -13.10
C ILE A 248 11.36 -12.40 -13.49
N PRO A 249 12.21 -11.75 -14.32
CA PRO A 249 13.49 -12.33 -14.72
C PRO A 249 14.44 -12.58 -13.54
N TYR A 250 14.35 -11.77 -12.46
CA TYR A 250 15.18 -11.91 -11.26
C TYR A 250 14.73 -13.08 -10.38
N ILE A 251 13.41 -13.35 -10.34
CA ILE A 251 12.88 -14.56 -9.66
C ILE A 251 13.22 -15.82 -10.47
N GLU A 252 13.06 -15.80 -11.79
CA GLU A 252 13.40 -16.92 -12.67
C GLU A 252 14.88 -17.31 -12.59
N SER A 253 15.78 -16.33 -12.53
CA SER A 253 17.22 -16.56 -12.40
C SER A 253 17.64 -16.97 -10.97
N GLY A 254 16.82 -16.69 -9.96
CA GLY A 254 17.13 -16.86 -8.54
C GLY A 254 17.90 -15.68 -7.94
N ASP A 255 18.13 -14.60 -8.71
CA ASP A 255 18.76 -13.35 -8.22
C ASP A 255 17.89 -12.67 -7.14
N VAL A 256 16.56 -12.89 -7.18
CA VAL A 256 15.60 -12.64 -6.09
C VAL A 256 14.89 -13.95 -5.80
N TYR A 257 14.96 -14.43 -4.56
CA TYR A 257 14.45 -15.73 -4.19
C TYR A 257 12.92 -15.79 -4.13
N ALA A 258 12.31 -14.78 -3.52
CA ALA A 258 10.87 -14.70 -3.36
C ALA A 258 10.38 -13.26 -3.23
N THR A 259 9.09 -13.08 -3.51
CA THR A 259 8.33 -11.86 -3.26
C THR A 259 6.89 -12.23 -2.84
N THR A 260 6.01 -11.23 -2.70
CA THR A 260 4.57 -11.45 -2.51
C THR A 260 3.77 -10.83 -3.66
N TYR A 261 2.64 -11.44 -3.98
CA TYR A 261 1.64 -10.91 -4.91
C TYR A 261 0.33 -10.61 -4.18
N TYR A 262 -0.31 -9.55 -4.57
CA TYR A 262 -1.71 -9.18 -4.36
C TYR A 262 -2.10 -8.22 -5.48
N SER A 263 -3.39 -8.14 -5.81
CA SER A 263 -3.85 -7.22 -6.86
C SER A 263 -3.91 -5.78 -6.34
N VAL A 264 -3.07 -4.91 -6.86
CA VAL A 264 -3.05 -3.46 -6.55
C VAL A 264 -4.26 -2.77 -7.19
N VAL A 265 -4.68 -3.23 -8.37
CA VAL A 265 -5.88 -2.74 -9.05
C VAL A 265 -7.13 -3.04 -8.22
N ASP A 266 -7.26 -4.28 -7.70
CA ASP A 266 -8.40 -4.65 -6.85
C ASP A 266 -8.41 -3.86 -5.53
N GLU A 267 -7.26 -3.55 -4.93
CA GLU A 267 -7.16 -2.71 -3.74
C GLU A 267 -7.75 -1.32 -3.99
N GLY A 268 -7.39 -0.70 -5.11
CA GLY A 268 -7.96 0.56 -5.54
C GLY A 268 -9.47 0.49 -5.79
N TYR A 269 -9.92 -0.53 -6.52
CA TYR A 269 -11.35 -0.75 -6.79
C TYR A 269 -12.15 -0.94 -5.48
N MET A 270 -11.68 -1.81 -4.59
CA MET A 270 -12.32 -2.07 -3.30
C MET A 270 -12.38 -0.81 -2.41
N SER A 271 -11.38 0.08 -2.50
CA SER A 271 -11.35 1.32 -1.73
C SER A 271 -12.50 2.24 -2.11
N VAL A 272 -12.72 2.48 -3.41
CA VAL A 272 -13.81 3.32 -3.90
C VAL A 272 -15.17 2.62 -3.72
N LYS A 273 -15.24 1.32 -3.99
CA LYS A 273 -16.46 0.53 -3.76
C LYS A 273 -16.91 0.60 -2.30
N THR A 274 -15.99 0.45 -1.34
CA THR A 274 -16.31 0.53 0.09
C THR A 274 -16.78 1.92 0.49
N ALA A 275 -16.14 2.97 -0.07
CA ALA A 275 -16.56 4.35 0.14
C ALA A 275 -17.99 4.58 -0.39
N TYR A 276 -18.28 4.14 -1.61
CA TYR A 276 -19.60 4.22 -2.20
C TYR A 276 -20.65 3.45 -1.40
N ASP A 277 -20.37 2.20 -1.02
CA ASP A 277 -21.29 1.38 -0.22
C ASP A 277 -21.64 2.07 1.11
N TYR A 278 -20.66 2.68 1.78
CA TYR A 278 -20.89 3.47 2.98
C TYR A 278 -21.78 4.70 2.72
N LEU A 279 -21.50 5.46 1.66
CA LEU A 279 -22.24 6.70 1.33
C LEU A 279 -23.71 6.42 0.99
N ILE A 280 -24.01 5.26 0.41
CA ILE A 280 -25.42 4.86 0.16
C ILE A 280 -26.07 4.16 1.36
N GLY A 281 -25.42 4.16 2.54
CA GLY A 281 -25.98 3.68 3.80
C GLY A 281 -25.87 2.17 4.01
N LYS A 282 -25.02 1.45 3.26
CA LYS A 282 -24.71 0.04 3.55
C LYS A 282 -23.74 -0.09 4.72
N GLU A 283 -23.84 -1.17 5.44
CA GLU A 283 -22.84 -1.55 6.44
C GLU A 283 -21.56 -2.01 5.72
N VAL A 284 -20.40 -1.50 6.15
CA VAL A 284 -19.08 -1.88 5.63
C VAL A 284 -18.22 -2.50 6.74
N PRO A 285 -17.38 -3.49 6.44
CA PRO A 285 -16.49 -4.10 7.42
C PRO A 285 -15.44 -3.09 7.89
N LYS A 286 -14.87 -3.32 9.08
CA LYS A 286 -13.78 -2.49 9.60
C LYS A 286 -12.46 -2.68 8.85
N PHE A 287 -12.27 -3.84 8.25
CA PHE A 287 -11.12 -4.19 7.44
C PHE A 287 -11.59 -4.98 6.21
N VAL A 288 -11.17 -4.52 5.03
CA VAL A 288 -11.33 -5.22 3.75
C VAL A 288 -9.96 -5.70 3.34
N GLU A 289 -9.73 -6.99 3.50
CA GLU A 289 -8.43 -7.61 3.28
C GLU A 289 -8.18 -7.88 1.80
N ASN A 290 -7.00 -7.48 1.34
CA ASN A 290 -6.42 -7.87 0.07
C ASN A 290 -5.36 -8.94 0.36
N GLU A 291 -5.71 -10.21 0.13
CA GLU A 291 -4.88 -11.35 0.52
C GLU A 291 -3.55 -11.37 -0.24
N GLN A 292 -2.47 -11.73 0.47
CA GLN A 292 -1.12 -11.84 -0.08
C GLN A 292 -0.76 -13.31 -0.35
N VAL A 293 -0.06 -13.54 -1.46
CA VAL A 293 0.44 -14.88 -1.84
C VAL A 293 1.95 -14.81 -2.07
N VAL A 294 2.68 -15.80 -1.56
CA VAL A 294 4.13 -15.91 -1.82
C VAL A 294 4.38 -16.29 -3.26
N VAL A 295 5.28 -15.56 -3.91
CA VAL A 295 5.73 -15.80 -5.28
C VAL A 295 7.19 -16.21 -5.27
N THR A 296 7.47 -17.37 -5.84
CA THR A 296 8.80 -17.94 -6.05
C THR A 296 8.96 -18.34 -7.50
N LYS A 297 10.12 -18.90 -7.85
CA LYS A 297 10.38 -19.46 -9.18
C LYS A 297 9.34 -20.49 -9.62
N ASP A 298 8.73 -21.22 -8.67
CA ASP A 298 7.83 -22.33 -8.98
C ASP A 298 6.46 -21.86 -9.47
N ASN A 299 6.01 -20.66 -9.05
CA ASN A 299 4.68 -20.12 -9.36
C ASN A 299 4.69 -18.71 -9.98
N VAL A 300 5.85 -18.18 -10.34
CA VAL A 300 6.00 -16.79 -10.85
C VAL A 300 5.11 -16.48 -12.06
N HIS A 301 4.76 -17.46 -12.87
CA HIS A 301 3.88 -17.29 -14.04
C HIS A 301 2.39 -17.54 -13.78
N GLU A 302 2.01 -17.81 -12.54
CA GLU A 302 0.59 -18.00 -12.19
C GLU A 302 -0.12 -16.66 -11.95
N PHE A 303 0.64 -15.57 -11.81
CA PHE A 303 0.16 -14.23 -11.51
C PHE A 303 0.43 -13.28 -12.67
N GLU A 304 -0.55 -12.44 -12.99
CA GLU A 304 -0.39 -11.38 -13.99
C GLU A 304 0.17 -10.12 -13.30
N PRO A 305 1.33 -9.60 -13.74
CA PRO A 305 1.90 -8.41 -13.14
C PRO A 305 1.09 -7.17 -13.52
N GLU A 306 0.80 -6.35 -12.54
CA GLU A 306 0.05 -5.10 -12.72
C GLU A 306 0.95 -3.87 -12.78
N MET A 307 2.19 -4.01 -12.21
CA MET A 307 3.27 -3.02 -12.22
C MET A 307 4.35 -3.39 -13.24
#